data_8325c109c6b743ff978203da4a192d75
#
_entry.id   8325c109c6b743ff978203da4a192d75
#
_cell.length_a   1.000
_cell.length_b   1.000
_cell.length_c   1.000
_cell.angle_alpha   90.00
_cell.angle_beta   90.00
_cell.angle_gamma   90.00
#
_symmetry.space_group_name_H-M   'P 1'
#
loop_
_entity.id
_entity.type
_entity.pdbx_description
1 polymer ?
#
loop_
_entity_poly.entity_id
_entity_poly.type
_entity_poly.pdbx_seq_one_letter_code
_entity_poly.pdbx_strand_id
1 'polypeptide(L)'
;RTAVRIVEREVRRIIRHGVLRSDNILPQPVMTVERFVLEGGDLLVVEVKPSEFPPVRYRGRIWVRIGPRKSIASEAEEKILMERRISNIRTFDAMPGIGTTLADIDINLVRSEFLPKAVASEILADDKRPLEEQLASLGFFDLRYNCPTNGCIILFGGNPGRYFPGAYVQYVRFKGVDRAGEIINEHKFGNNLCHDLIKIDAFVETSVSQKRPIPISVLREETVANYPYWATRELLMNAIMHRDYETNAPIQFYEYDDRIEIQNPGGLYGKVSPENFPNVSDYRNPFIAEAMKILGYVNRFSRGVYRVQKELTENGNEKAEFDFSFVTAFRVIEKASKRYYDAGFGAERNPQETHKKPTRNPQETPQNIRERIIYEIQKNPAISGRELEALLGR
;
A
#
# COMPACT_ATOMS: atom_id res chain seq x y z
N ARG A 1 -5.92 -14.28 29.42
CA ARG A 1 -6.65 -14.56 30.70
C ARG A 1 -8.00 -15.26 30.52
N THR A 2 -8.66 -15.18 29.37
CA THR A 2 -9.96 -15.85 29.11
C THR A 2 -9.78 -17.28 28.60
N ALA A 3 -8.74 -17.58 27.83
CA ALA A 3 -8.31 -18.94 27.51
C ALA A 3 -7.96 -19.69 28.82
N VAL A 4 -7.30 -19.01 29.76
CA VAL A 4 -6.96 -19.56 31.08
C VAL A 4 -8.22 -19.98 31.87
N ARG A 5 -9.34 -19.24 31.86
CA ARG A 5 -10.56 -19.63 32.59
C ARG A 5 -11.36 -20.76 31.96
N ILE A 6 -11.33 -20.92 30.63
CA ILE A 6 -11.92 -22.08 29.94
C ILE A 6 -11.03 -23.29 30.23
N VAL A 7 -9.73 -23.11 30.20
CA VAL A 7 -8.73 -24.12 30.58
C VAL A 7 -8.90 -24.50 32.05
N GLU A 8 -9.10 -23.57 33.01
CA GLU A 8 -9.34 -23.87 34.42
C GLU A 8 -10.56 -24.78 34.65
N ARG A 9 -11.64 -24.60 33.92
CA ARG A 9 -12.83 -25.43 34.04
C ARG A 9 -12.62 -26.85 33.46
N GLU A 10 -11.97 -26.94 32.30
CA GLU A 10 -11.61 -28.24 31.71
C GLU A 10 -10.44 -28.88 32.46
N VAL A 11 -9.49 -28.12 32.96
CA VAL A 11 -8.40 -28.58 33.81
C VAL A 11 -8.92 -29.20 35.13
N ARG A 12 -9.87 -28.58 35.81
CA ARG A 12 -10.53 -29.18 36.98
C ARG A 12 -11.26 -30.46 36.62
N ARG A 13 -11.72 -30.63 35.40
CA ARG A 13 -12.36 -31.87 34.89
C ARG A 13 -11.32 -32.91 34.51
N ILE A 14 -10.17 -32.50 33.95
CA ILE A 14 -9.01 -33.34 33.66
C ILE A 14 -8.43 -33.95 34.95
N ILE A 15 -8.28 -33.12 35.98
CA ILE A 15 -7.80 -33.56 37.31
C ILE A 15 -8.77 -34.60 37.88
N ARG A 16 -10.09 -34.50 37.67
CA ARG A 16 -11.09 -35.44 38.19
C ARG A 16 -11.29 -36.71 37.36
N HIS A 17 -11.06 -36.65 36.03
CA HIS A 17 -11.48 -37.75 35.13
C HIS A 17 -10.40 -38.18 34.12
N GLY A 18 -9.19 -37.62 34.17
CA GLY A 18 -8.04 -38.10 33.38
C GLY A 18 -8.15 -37.95 31.85
N VAL A 19 -9.15 -37.23 31.32
CA VAL A 19 -9.39 -37.10 29.88
C VAL A 19 -9.62 -35.67 29.48
N LEU A 20 -8.74 -35.15 28.62
CA LEU A 20 -8.91 -33.88 27.91
C LEU A 20 -9.91 -34.08 26.76
N ARG A 21 -11.12 -33.55 26.89
CA ARG A 21 -12.03 -33.48 25.74
C ARG A 21 -11.72 -32.22 24.92
N SER A 22 -10.78 -32.36 23.99
CA SER A 22 -10.52 -31.37 22.94
C SER A 22 -11.53 -31.43 21.79
N ASP A 23 -12.54 -32.30 21.91
CA ASP A 23 -13.52 -32.65 20.86
C ASP A 23 -14.28 -31.41 20.30
N ASN A 24 -14.29 -30.31 21.03
CA ASN A 24 -14.94 -29.06 20.60
C ASN A 24 -14.00 -28.04 19.97
N ILE A 25 -12.68 -28.36 19.85
CA ILE A 25 -11.66 -27.45 19.25
C ILE A 25 -11.14 -28.12 17.98
N LEU A 26 -11.37 -27.47 16.85
CA LEU A 26 -10.94 -27.96 15.53
C LEU A 26 -10.17 -26.88 14.78
N PRO A 27 -9.01 -27.20 14.18
CA PRO A 27 -8.25 -28.44 14.38
C PRO A 27 -7.81 -28.61 15.84
N GLN A 28 -7.53 -29.82 16.22
CA GLN A 28 -7.09 -30.12 17.61
C GLN A 28 -5.79 -29.41 17.91
N PRO A 29 -5.70 -28.62 19.00
CA PRO A 29 -4.46 -27.93 19.36
C PRO A 29 -3.42 -28.91 19.88
N VAL A 30 -2.16 -28.69 19.50
CA VAL A 30 -1.04 -29.38 20.13
C VAL A 30 -0.79 -28.70 21.48
N MET A 31 -0.97 -29.45 22.57
CA MET A 31 -0.76 -28.91 23.90
C MET A 31 -0.11 -29.94 24.82
N THR A 32 0.70 -29.46 25.73
CA THR A 32 1.29 -30.20 26.84
C THR A 32 0.66 -29.75 28.15
N VAL A 33 0.47 -30.70 29.07
CA VAL A 33 -0.12 -30.43 30.39
C VAL A 33 0.85 -30.99 31.43
N GLU A 34 1.42 -30.12 32.26
CA GLU A 34 2.34 -30.50 33.33
C GLU A 34 1.75 -30.12 34.69
N ARG A 35 1.88 -31.01 35.67
CA ARG A 35 1.45 -30.79 37.04
C ARG A 35 2.67 -30.61 37.95
N PHE A 36 2.72 -29.50 38.65
CA PHE A 36 3.73 -29.20 39.67
C PHE A 36 3.05 -29.23 41.05
N VAL A 37 3.59 -30.01 41.96
CA VAL A 37 3.13 -30.07 43.35
C VAL A 37 3.96 -29.05 44.16
N LEU A 38 3.30 -28.04 44.71
CA LEU A 38 3.89 -27.00 45.54
C LEU A 38 3.35 -27.07 46.97
N GLU A 39 4.07 -26.54 47.94
CA GLU A 39 3.69 -26.53 49.36
C GLU A 39 2.31 -25.87 49.65
N GLY A 40 1.82 -24.96 48.75
CA GLY A 40 0.52 -24.27 48.84
C GLY A 40 -0.56 -24.85 47.92
N GLY A 41 -0.35 -25.93 47.21
CA GLY A 41 -1.31 -26.56 46.30
C GLY A 41 -0.71 -26.95 44.95
N ASP A 42 -1.48 -27.63 44.14
CA ASP A 42 -1.05 -28.08 42.82
C ASP A 42 -1.14 -26.99 41.78
N LEU A 43 -0.06 -26.76 41.01
CA LEU A 43 -0.03 -25.88 39.82
C LEU A 43 -0.13 -26.76 38.57
N LEU A 44 -1.05 -26.42 37.68
CA LEU A 44 -1.17 -27.06 36.38
C LEU A 44 -0.73 -26.05 35.30
N VAL A 45 0.31 -26.41 34.55
CA VAL A 45 0.79 -25.62 33.41
C VAL A 45 0.28 -26.28 32.13
N VAL A 46 -0.39 -25.48 31.30
CA VAL A 46 -0.85 -25.90 29.98
C VAL A 46 -0.16 -25.03 28.95
N GLU A 47 0.71 -25.62 28.16
CA GLU A 47 1.33 -24.98 27.01
C GLU A 47 0.57 -25.35 25.76
N VAL A 48 0.12 -24.37 24.99
CA VAL A 48 -0.61 -24.55 23.74
C VAL A 48 0.20 -23.96 22.60
N LYS A 49 0.61 -24.78 21.65
CA LYS A 49 1.32 -24.31 20.46
C LYS A 49 0.35 -23.66 19.48
N PRO A 50 0.79 -22.62 18.72
CA PRO A 50 0.00 -22.07 17.64
C PRO A 50 -0.40 -23.15 16.64
N SER A 51 -1.64 -23.08 16.13
CA SER A 51 -2.11 -24.03 15.13
C SER A 51 -1.44 -23.76 13.78
N GLU A 52 -0.94 -24.82 13.14
CA GLU A 52 -0.45 -24.76 11.75
C GLU A 52 -1.58 -24.63 10.73
N PHE A 53 -2.82 -24.91 11.15
CA PHE A 53 -4.02 -24.88 10.32
C PHE A 53 -5.10 -23.93 10.87
N PRO A 54 -4.83 -22.61 10.94
CA PRO A 54 -5.87 -21.65 11.32
C PRO A 54 -7.00 -21.63 10.27
N PRO A 55 -8.20 -21.18 10.60
CA PRO A 55 -8.63 -20.72 11.92
C PRO A 55 -9.02 -21.85 12.85
N VAL A 56 -8.72 -21.69 14.13
CA VAL A 56 -9.15 -22.63 15.18
C VAL A 56 -10.60 -22.32 15.58
N ARG A 57 -11.46 -23.34 15.52
CA ARG A 57 -12.89 -23.21 15.86
C ARG A 57 -13.17 -23.87 17.19
N TYR A 58 -13.84 -23.18 18.07
CA TYR A 58 -14.40 -23.76 19.30
C TYR A 58 -15.92 -23.82 19.18
N ARG A 59 -16.48 -25.04 19.24
CA ARG A 59 -17.90 -25.29 18.98
C ARG A 59 -18.40 -24.69 17.68
N GLY A 60 -17.62 -24.84 16.59
CA GLY A 60 -17.94 -24.36 15.26
C GLY A 60 -17.72 -22.86 15.04
N ARG A 61 -17.35 -22.08 16.07
CA ARG A 61 -17.15 -20.63 15.98
C ARG A 61 -15.68 -20.26 16.11
N ILE A 62 -15.25 -19.28 15.34
CA ILE A 62 -13.92 -18.69 15.43
C ILE A 62 -13.99 -17.55 16.43
N TRP A 63 -13.07 -17.54 17.39
CA TRP A 63 -12.98 -16.52 18.42
C TRP A 63 -11.73 -15.68 18.23
N VAL A 64 -11.91 -14.37 18.15
CA VAL A 64 -10.82 -13.40 18.05
C VAL A 64 -10.77 -12.51 19.29
N ARG A 65 -9.61 -11.91 19.52
CA ARG A 65 -9.42 -10.94 20.59
C ARG A 65 -9.27 -9.54 20.00
N ILE A 66 -10.17 -8.64 20.39
CA ILE A 66 -10.14 -7.22 20.02
C ILE A 66 -9.86 -6.45 21.31
N GLY A 67 -8.59 -6.07 21.51
CA GLY A 67 -8.15 -5.47 22.77
C GLY A 67 -8.40 -6.39 23.97
N PRO A 68 -9.08 -5.92 25.04
CA PRO A 68 -9.38 -6.73 26.23
C PRO A 68 -10.58 -7.69 26.05
N ARG A 69 -11.35 -7.55 24.97
CA ARG A 69 -12.59 -8.32 24.74
C ARG A 69 -12.38 -9.46 23.77
N LYS A 70 -13.13 -10.55 23.99
CA LYS A 70 -13.27 -11.62 23.01
C LYS A 70 -14.53 -11.39 22.18
N SER A 71 -14.49 -11.62 20.89
CA SER A 71 -15.66 -11.61 20.01
C SER A 71 -15.64 -12.81 19.07
N ILE A 72 -16.76 -13.07 18.40
CA ILE A 72 -16.81 -14.02 17.28
C ILE A 72 -16.22 -13.27 16.09
N ALA A 73 -15.37 -13.94 15.30
CA ALA A 73 -14.78 -13.39 14.10
C ALA A 73 -15.87 -13.01 13.10
N SER A 74 -15.72 -11.85 12.47
CA SER A 74 -16.46 -11.43 11.28
C SER A 74 -15.98 -12.22 10.06
N GLU A 75 -16.73 -12.24 8.97
CA GLU A 75 -16.32 -12.89 7.72
C GLU A 75 -14.96 -12.37 7.21
N ALA A 76 -14.68 -11.07 7.35
CA ALA A 76 -13.41 -10.49 6.96
C ALA A 76 -12.24 -11.01 7.82
N GLU A 77 -12.44 -11.13 9.14
CA GLU A 77 -11.44 -11.69 10.04
C GLU A 77 -11.27 -13.19 9.82
N GLU A 78 -12.35 -13.93 9.52
CA GLU A 78 -12.27 -15.33 9.13
C GLU A 78 -11.44 -15.50 7.85
N LYS A 79 -11.67 -14.65 6.85
CA LYS A 79 -10.89 -14.65 5.59
C LYS A 79 -9.40 -14.44 5.88
N ILE A 80 -9.03 -13.44 6.68
CA ILE A 80 -7.63 -13.18 7.06
C ILE A 80 -7.00 -14.38 7.79
N LEU A 81 -7.75 -15.03 8.68
CA LEU A 81 -7.26 -16.23 9.38
C LEU A 81 -7.13 -17.43 8.44
N MET A 82 -7.99 -17.56 7.43
CA MET A 82 -7.89 -18.59 6.37
C MET A 82 -6.69 -18.32 5.45
N GLU A 83 -6.41 -17.07 5.11
CA GLU A 83 -5.23 -16.69 4.33
C GLU A 83 -3.93 -17.13 5.01
N ARG A 84 -3.84 -17.04 6.34
CA ARG A 84 -2.70 -17.56 7.10
C ARG A 84 -2.52 -19.08 6.97
N ARG A 85 -3.60 -19.83 6.77
CA ARG A 85 -3.54 -21.27 6.49
C ARG A 85 -3.05 -21.54 5.08
N ILE A 86 -3.52 -20.76 4.10
CA ILE A 86 -3.21 -20.94 2.69
C ILE A 86 -1.78 -20.51 2.38
N SER A 87 -1.25 -19.47 3.03
CA SER A 87 0.13 -19.01 2.86
C SER A 87 1.17 -20.08 3.22
N ASN A 88 0.83 -21.02 4.07
CA ASN A 88 1.70 -22.16 4.39
C ASN A 88 1.63 -23.29 3.34
N ILE A 89 0.67 -23.25 2.41
CA ILE A 89 0.47 -24.30 1.41
C ILE A 89 0.80 -23.79 0.00
N ARG A 90 0.13 -22.71 -0.46
CA ARG A 90 0.33 -22.06 -1.77
C ARG A 90 -0.27 -20.65 -1.73
N THR A 91 0.48 -19.69 -2.22
CA THR A 91 -0.04 -18.31 -2.41
C THR A 91 -0.91 -18.25 -3.66
N PHE A 92 -1.79 -17.23 -3.73
CA PHE A 92 -2.71 -17.06 -4.85
C PHE A 92 -2.01 -17.03 -6.21
N ASP A 93 -0.89 -16.32 -6.32
CA ASP A 93 -0.10 -16.20 -7.54
C ASP A 93 0.59 -17.52 -7.96
N ALA A 94 0.81 -18.45 -7.01
CA ALA A 94 1.34 -19.79 -7.28
C ALA A 94 0.26 -20.82 -7.62
N MET A 95 -1.03 -20.49 -7.46
CA MET A 95 -2.11 -21.41 -7.81
C MET A 95 -2.22 -21.57 -9.33
N PRO A 96 -2.60 -22.79 -9.82
CA PRO A 96 -2.84 -23.00 -11.24
C PRO A 96 -4.04 -22.18 -11.73
N GLY A 97 -3.89 -21.49 -12.83
CA GLY A 97 -4.97 -20.78 -13.53
C GLY A 97 -5.85 -21.74 -14.32
N ILE A 98 -6.73 -22.46 -13.61
CA ILE A 98 -7.56 -23.52 -14.23
C ILE A 98 -8.37 -22.96 -15.40
N GLY A 99 -8.32 -23.65 -16.54
CA GLY A 99 -8.99 -23.23 -17.77
C GLY A 99 -8.17 -22.27 -18.64
N THR A 100 -6.92 -22.01 -18.27
CA THR A 100 -5.97 -21.25 -19.09
C THR A 100 -4.93 -22.15 -19.76
N THR A 101 -4.32 -21.65 -20.81
CA THR A 101 -3.27 -22.33 -21.59
C THR A 101 -2.16 -21.34 -21.93
N LEU A 102 -1.07 -21.80 -22.56
CA LEU A 102 -0.04 -20.90 -23.09
C LEU A 102 -0.56 -19.90 -24.13
N ALA A 103 -1.68 -20.18 -24.80
CA ALA A 103 -2.31 -19.23 -25.72
C ALA A 103 -2.90 -17.98 -25.04
N ASP A 104 -3.12 -18.05 -23.73
CA ASP A 104 -3.64 -16.93 -22.94
C ASP A 104 -2.55 -15.96 -22.46
N ILE A 105 -1.26 -16.30 -22.68
CA ILE A 105 -0.12 -15.45 -22.30
C ILE A 105 0.60 -14.90 -23.54
N ASP A 106 1.22 -13.73 -23.39
CA ASP A 106 2.11 -13.15 -24.39
C ASP A 106 3.49 -13.83 -24.32
N ILE A 107 3.66 -14.87 -25.13
CA ILE A 107 4.89 -15.66 -25.22
C ILE A 107 6.07 -14.79 -25.66
N ASN A 108 5.83 -13.80 -26.54
CA ASN A 108 6.89 -12.93 -27.01
C ASN A 108 7.42 -12.05 -25.87
N LEU A 109 6.53 -11.47 -25.09
CA LEU A 109 6.88 -10.70 -23.89
C LEU A 109 7.71 -11.53 -22.89
N VAL A 110 7.29 -12.77 -22.66
CA VAL A 110 8.04 -13.70 -21.79
C VAL A 110 9.45 -13.93 -22.33
N ARG A 111 9.59 -14.24 -23.61
CA ARG A 111 10.87 -14.59 -24.24
C ARG A 111 11.80 -13.40 -24.42
N SER A 112 11.28 -12.22 -24.80
CA SER A 112 12.10 -11.05 -25.10
C SER A 112 12.42 -10.20 -23.87
N GLU A 113 11.51 -10.11 -22.89
CA GLU A 113 11.65 -9.17 -21.78
C GLU A 113 11.91 -9.83 -20.43
N PHE A 114 11.28 -10.98 -20.16
CA PHE A 114 11.35 -11.57 -18.83
C PHE A 114 12.46 -12.61 -18.68
N LEU A 115 12.48 -13.65 -19.55
CA LEU A 115 13.46 -14.73 -19.45
C LEU A 115 14.91 -14.24 -19.51
N PRO A 116 15.29 -13.27 -20.38
CA PRO A 116 16.67 -12.78 -20.43
C PRO A 116 17.12 -12.05 -19.17
N LYS A 117 16.16 -11.56 -18.35
CA LYS A 117 16.44 -10.93 -17.04
C LYS A 117 16.38 -11.94 -15.89
N ALA A 118 15.57 -13.00 -16.05
CA ALA A 118 15.34 -14.00 -15.01
C ALA A 118 16.42 -15.08 -14.97
N VAL A 119 17.02 -15.39 -16.12
CA VAL A 119 17.97 -16.51 -16.29
C VAL A 119 19.24 -15.98 -16.93
N ALA A 120 20.39 -16.46 -16.45
CA ALA A 120 21.68 -16.08 -17.03
C ALA A 120 21.74 -16.47 -18.51
N SER A 121 22.36 -15.62 -19.34
CA SER A 121 22.39 -15.75 -20.80
C SER A 121 22.95 -17.09 -21.29
N GLU A 122 23.96 -17.60 -20.61
CA GLU A 122 24.60 -18.88 -20.93
C GLU A 122 23.64 -20.05 -20.69
N ILE A 123 22.89 -20.02 -19.58
CA ILE A 123 21.90 -21.04 -19.23
C ILE A 123 20.73 -20.99 -20.19
N LEU A 124 20.24 -19.77 -20.51
CA LEU A 124 19.11 -19.59 -21.41
C LEU A 124 19.41 -20.04 -22.83
N ALA A 125 20.65 -19.83 -23.33
CA ALA A 125 21.08 -20.25 -24.64
C ALA A 125 21.14 -21.79 -24.80
N ASP A 126 21.51 -22.49 -23.73
CA ASP A 126 21.63 -23.95 -23.68
C ASP A 126 20.31 -24.67 -23.30
N ASP A 127 19.31 -23.91 -22.79
CA ASP A 127 18.06 -24.49 -22.34
C ASP A 127 17.12 -24.86 -23.49
N LYS A 128 17.11 -26.14 -23.80
CA LYS A 128 16.25 -26.74 -24.86
C LYS A 128 14.90 -27.23 -24.38
N ARG A 129 14.58 -27.00 -23.09
CA ARG A 129 13.32 -27.42 -22.51
C ARG A 129 12.14 -26.67 -23.16
N PRO A 130 10.94 -27.29 -23.24
CA PRO A 130 9.73 -26.59 -23.59
C PRO A 130 9.48 -25.36 -22.69
N LEU A 131 8.78 -24.34 -23.19
CA LEU A 131 8.50 -23.12 -22.45
C LEU A 131 7.75 -23.38 -21.14
N GLU A 132 6.88 -24.40 -21.13
CA GLU A 132 6.14 -24.85 -19.96
C GLU A 132 7.09 -25.24 -18.80
N GLU A 133 8.15 -25.98 -19.11
CA GLU A 133 9.14 -26.40 -18.12
C GLU A 133 10.03 -25.24 -17.68
N GLN A 134 10.39 -24.33 -18.58
CA GLN A 134 11.12 -23.12 -18.25
C GLN A 134 10.30 -22.23 -17.29
N LEU A 135 9.04 -22.00 -17.60
CA LEU A 135 8.11 -21.26 -16.75
C LEU A 135 7.83 -21.97 -15.42
N ALA A 136 7.71 -23.30 -15.43
CA ALA A 136 7.49 -24.09 -14.22
C ALA A 136 8.68 -23.95 -13.23
N SER A 137 9.91 -23.91 -13.73
CA SER A 137 11.10 -23.70 -12.89
C SER A 137 11.15 -22.32 -12.25
N LEU A 138 10.42 -21.35 -12.80
CA LEU A 138 10.25 -19.99 -12.24
C LEU A 138 8.95 -19.82 -11.44
N GLY A 139 8.13 -20.88 -11.32
CA GLY A 139 6.85 -20.84 -10.59
C GLY A 139 5.67 -20.27 -11.38
N PHE A 140 5.81 -20.12 -12.71
CA PHE A 140 4.79 -19.52 -13.56
C PHE A 140 3.97 -20.53 -14.40
N PHE A 141 4.26 -21.84 -14.28
CA PHE A 141 3.49 -22.89 -14.90
C PHE A 141 3.33 -24.09 -13.97
N ASP A 142 2.13 -24.65 -13.88
CA ASP A 142 1.86 -25.85 -13.12
C ASP A 142 1.80 -27.08 -14.05
N LEU A 143 2.86 -27.88 -14.01
CA LEU A 143 2.98 -29.09 -14.88
C LEU A 143 1.93 -30.18 -14.52
N ARG A 144 1.41 -30.19 -13.28
CA ARG A 144 0.39 -31.16 -12.87
C ARG A 144 -0.95 -30.88 -13.54
N TYR A 145 -1.33 -29.60 -13.58
CA TYR A 145 -2.57 -29.14 -14.20
C TYR A 145 -2.39 -28.70 -15.64
N ASN A 146 -1.15 -28.70 -16.13
CA ASN A 146 -0.77 -28.28 -17.49
C ASN A 146 -1.32 -26.91 -17.88
N CYS A 147 -1.15 -25.93 -17.00
CA CYS A 147 -1.61 -24.56 -17.22
C CYS A 147 -0.71 -23.53 -16.56
N PRO A 148 -0.70 -22.27 -17.05
CA PRO A 148 -0.08 -21.14 -16.37
C PRO A 148 -0.61 -20.96 -14.95
N THR A 149 0.23 -20.43 -14.05
CA THR A 149 -0.24 -20.01 -12.71
C THR A 149 -0.97 -18.67 -12.78
N ASN A 150 -1.73 -18.32 -11.73
CA ASN A 150 -2.42 -17.02 -11.65
C ASN A 150 -1.42 -15.86 -11.78
N GLY A 151 -0.25 -15.97 -11.16
CA GLY A 151 0.83 -14.98 -11.28
C GLY A 151 1.32 -14.83 -12.73
N CYS A 152 1.41 -15.93 -13.46
CA CYS A 152 1.77 -15.91 -14.89
C CYS A 152 0.74 -15.14 -15.73
N ILE A 153 -0.56 -15.40 -15.50
CA ILE A 153 -1.64 -14.69 -16.19
C ILE A 153 -1.64 -13.19 -15.85
N ILE A 154 -1.43 -12.83 -14.59
CA ILE A 154 -1.37 -11.42 -14.17
C ILE A 154 -0.19 -10.70 -14.82
N LEU A 155 0.99 -11.34 -14.85
CA LEU A 155 2.22 -10.75 -15.38
C LEU A 155 2.27 -10.68 -16.89
N PHE A 156 1.83 -11.75 -17.58
CA PHE A 156 2.06 -11.96 -19.01
C PHE A 156 0.79 -12.24 -19.82
N GLY A 157 -0.38 -12.29 -19.20
CA GLY A 157 -1.63 -12.61 -19.90
C GLY A 157 -1.96 -11.59 -20.98
N GLY A 158 -2.48 -12.05 -22.12
CA GLY A 158 -2.95 -11.16 -23.18
C GLY A 158 -4.14 -10.30 -22.75
N ASN A 159 -4.97 -10.82 -21.85
CA ASN A 159 -6.08 -10.10 -21.22
C ASN A 159 -6.31 -10.60 -19.78
N PRO A 160 -5.52 -10.16 -18.79
CA PRO A 160 -5.67 -10.60 -17.39
C PRO A 160 -7.03 -10.25 -16.81
N GLY A 161 -7.64 -9.14 -17.25
CA GLY A 161 -8.95 -8.69 -16.78
C GLY A 161 -10.09 -9.66 -17.06
N ARG A 162 -9.93 -10.60 -18.03
CA ARG A 162 -10.89 -11.68 -18.27
C ARG A 162 -10.96 -12.66 -17.10
N TYR A 163 -9.82 -12.92 -16.46
CA TYR A 163 -9.68 -13.88 -15.35
C TYR A 163 -9.75 -13.19 -14.00
N PHE A 164 -9.19 -11.99 -13.90
CA PHE A 164 -9.08 -11.18 -12.70
C PHE A 164 -9.64 -9.76 -12.95
N PRO A 165 -10.97 -9.56 -12.94
CA PRO A 165 -11.60 -8.31 -13.34
C PRO A 165 -11.14 -7.08 -12.55
N GLY A 166 -10.72 -7.27 -11.30
CA GLY A 166 -10.18 -6.20 -10.45
C GLY A 166 -8.67 -5.96 -10.59
N ALA A 167 -7.94 -6.76 -11.40
CA ALA A 167 -6.48 -6.65 -11.52
C ALA A 167 -6.04 -5.43 -12.35
N TYR A 168 -6.37 -4.22 -11.88
CA TYR A 168 -5.95 -2.97 -12.51
C TYR A 168 -5.72 -1.86 -11.47
N VAL A 169 -5.04 -0.80 -11.89
CA VAL A 169 -4.91 0.44 -11.13
C VAL A 169 -5.82 1.48 -11.76
N GLN A 170 -6.70 2.07 -10.95
CA GLN A 170 -7.56 3.18 -11.34
C GLN A 170 -6.99 4.47 -10.80
N TYR A 171 -6.42 5.29 -11.66
CA TYR A 171 -6.06 6.66 -11.34
C TYR A 171 -7.25 7.59 -11.60
N VAL A 172 -7.51 8.51 -10.64
CA VAL A 172 -8.48 9.59 -10.80
C VAL A 172 -7.94 10.84 -10.12
N ARG A 173 -7.93 11.96 -10.85
CA ARG A 173 -7.63 13.27 -10.29
C ARG A 173 -8.91 14.07 -10.09
N PHE A 174 -9.15 14.43 -8.84
CA PHE A 174 -10.28 15.26 -8.43
C PHE A 174 -9.83 16.71 -8.24
N LYS A 175 -10.70 17.64 -8.61
CA LYS A 175 -10.56 19.05 -8.27
C LYS A 175 -11.04 19.26 -6.82
N GLY A 176 -10.20 19.89 -6.01
CA GLY A 176 -10.49 20.07 -4.59
C GLY A 176 -9.91 18.95 -3.73
N VAL A 177 -10.47 18.78 -2.54
CA VAL A 177 -9.91 17.91 -1.48
C VAL A 177 -10.75 16.68 -1.18
N ASP A 178 -11.80 16.44 -1.91
CA ASP A 178 -12.69 15.30 -1.73
C ASP A 178 -13.19 14.69 -3.05
N ARG A 179 -13.88 13.55 -2.95
CA ARG A 179 -14.39 12.79 -4.12
C ARG A 179 -15.65 13.40 -4.75
N ALA A 180 -16.25 14.44 -4.16
CA ALA A 180 -17.40 15.14 -4.74
C ALA A 180 -16.96 16.18 -5.77
N GLY A 181 -15.65 16.48 -5.85
CA GLY A 181 -15.06 17.37 -6.82
C GLY A 181 -15.20 16.87 -8.26
N GLU A 182 -15.07 17.79 -9.20
CA GLU A 182 -15.02 17.50 -10.65
C GLU A 182 -13.83 16.58 -10.96
N ILE A 183 -14.04 15.55 -11.80
CA ILE A 183 -12.95 14.70 -12.28
C ILE A 183 -12.19 15.47 -13.36
N ILE A 184 -10.92 15.78 -13.09
CA ILE A 184 -10.03 16.48 -14.02
C ILE A 184 -9.38 15.50 -15.00
N ASN A 185 -9.01 14.33 -14.51
CA ASN A 185 -8.33 13.29 -15.30
C ASN A 185 -8.61 11.91 -14.72
N GLU A 186 -8.71 10.92 -15.58
CA GLU A 186 -8.79 9.52 -15.18
C GLU A 186 -7.94 8.64 -16.09
N HIS A 187 -7.37 7.58 -15.54
CA HIS A 187 -6.61 6.61 -16.30
C HIS A 187 -6.74 5.22 -15.71
N LYS A 188 -6.88 4.20 -16.57
CA LYS A 188 -6.94 2.80 -16.18
C LYS A 188 -5.73 2.06 -16.71
N PHE A 189 -4.96 1.44 -15.79
CA PHE A 189 -3.88 0.51 -16.11
C PHE A 189 -4.40 -0.91 -15.86
N GLY A 190 -4.79 -1.62 -16.89
CA GLY A 190 -5.47 -2.92 -16.80
C GLY A 190 -5.05 -3.91 -17.88
N ASN A 191 -3.82 -3.77 -18.40
CA ASN A 191 -3.17 -4.75 -19.25
C ASN A 191 -2.43 -5.79 -18.40
N ASN A 192 -1.58 -6.60 -19.01
CA ASN A 192 -0.65 -7.41 -18.22
C ASN A 192 0.31 -6.53 -17.42
N LEU A 193 0.71 -7.05 -16.26
CA LEU A 193 1.46 -6.25 -15.31
C LEU A 193 2.83 -5.81 -15.85
N CYS A 194 3.50 -6.60 -16.68
CA CYS A 194 4.77 -6.21 -17.30
C CYS A 194 4.65 -4.92 -18.13
N HIS A 195 3.59 -4.78 -18.91
CA HIS A 195 3.33 -3.56 -19.67
C HIS A 195 2.87 -2.41 -18.77
N ASP A 196 2.00 -2.71 -17.79
CA ASP A 196 1.46 -1.68 -16.91
C ASP A 196 2.50 -1.10 -15.96
N LEU A 197 3.48 -1.88 -15.51
CA LEU A 197 4.59 -1.37 -14.71
C LEU A 197 5.36 -0.27 -15.44
N ILE A 198 5.65 -0.46 -16.73
CA ILE A 198 6.33 0.56 -17.56
C ILE A 198 5.46 1.82 -17.68
N LYS A 199 4.16 1.65 -17.97
CA LYS A 199 3.23 2.77 -18.14
C LYS A 199 2.99 3.53 -16.84
N ILE A 200 2.82 2.83 -15.71
CA ILE A 200 2.64 3.44 -14.39
C ILE A 200 3.90 4.23 -14.00
N ASP A 201 5.07 3.66 -14.22
CA ASP A 201 6.35 4.29 -13.94
C ASP A 201 6.49 5.63 -14.70
N ALA A 202 6.30 5.59 -16.03
CA ALA A 202 6.32 6.77 -16.88
C ALA A 202 5.21 7.79 -16.51
N PHE A 203 4.00 7.30 -16.17
CA PHE A 203 2.89 8.16 -15.78
C PHE A 203 3.16 8.90 -14.46
N VAL A 204 3.72 8.23 -13.46
CA VAL A 204 4.12 8.89 -12.22
C VAL A 204 5.18 9.95 -12.47
N GLU A 205 6.18 9.65 -13.31
CA GLU A 205 7.26 10.58 -13.62
C GLU A 205 6.78 11.81 -14.39
N THR A 206 5.91 11.64 -15.40
CA THR A 206 5.57 12.70 -16.35
C THR A 206 4.29 13.46 -15.98
N SER A 207 3.34 12.80 -15.32
CA SER A 207 2.01 13.36 -15.10
C SER A 207 1.72 13.69 -13.63
N VAL A 208 2.25 12.91 -12.70
CA VAL A 208 1.97 13.07 -11.27
C VAL A 208 3.07 13.90 -10.59
N SER A 209 4.34 13.50 -10.76
CA SER A 209 5.48 14.19 -10.15
C SER A 209 5.89 15.41 -10.97
N GLN A 210 5.36 16.56 -10.61
CA GLN A 210 5.70 17.83 -11.25
C GLN A 210 6.81 18.52 -10.47
N LYS A 211 7.85 18.99 -11.19
CA LYS A 211 9.00 19.66 -10.61
C LYS A 211 9.00 21.13 -11.02
N ARG A 212 9.44 22.01 -10.12
CA ARG A 212 9.69 23.41 -10.41
C ARG A 212 10.89 23.94 -9.65
N PRO A 213 11.62 24.92 -10.20
CA PRO A 213 12.63 25.64 -9.46
C PRO A 213 11.96 26.57 -8.44
N ILE A 214 12.52 26.64 -7.23
CA ILE A 214 12.15 27.62 -6.21
C ILE A 214 13.40 28.39 -5.79
N PRO A 215 13.33 29.74 -5.66
CA PRO A 215 14.46 30.53 -5.23
C PRO A 215 14.74 30.29 -3.73
N ILE A 216 15.98 29.91 -3.41
CA ILE A 216 16.46 29.81 -2.02
C ILE A 216 17.36 30.99 -1.64
N SER A 217 17.87 31.71 -2.63
CA SER A 217 18.57 33.01 -2.49
C SER A 217 18.49 33.79 -3.79
N VAL A 218 19.01 35.03 -3.78
CA VAL A 218 19.03 35.89 -4.97
C VAL A 218 19.72 35.24 -6.19
N LEU A 219 20.65 34.31 -5.96
CA LEU A 219 21.46 33.68 -7.02
C LEU A 219 21.35 32.15 -7.07
N ARG A 220 20.47 31.53 -6.23
CA ARG A 220 20.37 30.07 -6.14
C ARG A 220 18.93 29.63 -6.14
N GLU A 221 18.66 28.64 -6.98
CA GLU A 221 17.39 27.92 -7.05
C GLU A 221 17.60 26.47 -6.66
N GLU A 222 16.56 25.86 -6.14
CA GLU A 222 16.45 24.44 -5.85
C GLU A 222 15.23 23.89 -6.59
N THR A 223 15.35 22.69 -7.15
CA THR A 223 14.22 22.03 -7.80
C THR A 223 13.46 21.22 -6.76
N VAL A 224 12.16 21.53 -6.59
CA VAL A 224 11.27 20.83 -5.67
C VAL A 224 10.12 20.18 -6.44
N ALA A 225 9.75 18.98 -6.08
CA ALA A 225 8.57 18.28 -6.64
C ALA A 225 7.33 18.52 -5.75
N ASN A 226 6.14 18.49 -6.37
CA ASN A 226 4.89 18.36 -5.60
C ASN A 226 4.88 17.05 -4.83
N TYR A 227 5.18 15.94 -5.54
CA TYR A 227 5.37 14.59 -5.01
C TYR A 227 6.71 14.06 -5.53
N PRO A 228 7.63 13.58 -4.68
CA PRO A 228 8.86 12.96 -5.14
C PRO A 228 8.57 11.71 -5.94
N TYR A 229 8.96 11.69 -7.21
CA TYR A 229 8.71 10.57 -8.13
C TYR A 229 9.00 9.21 -7.51
N TRP A 230 10.18 9.06 -6.91
CA TRP A 230 10.58 7.77 -6.37
C TRP A 230 9.70 7.32 -5.20
N ALA A 231 9.23 8.24 -4.35
CA ALA A 231 8.36 7.92 -3.21
C ALA A 231 6.99 7.43 -3.69
N THR A 232 6.32 8.20 -4.55
CA THR A 232 5.00 7.84 -5.10
C THR A 232 5.07 6.52 -5.89
N ARG A 233 6.12 6.35 -6.71
CA ARG A 233 6.38 5.12 -7.45
C ARG A 233 6.51 3.92 -6.51
N GLU A 234 7.33 4.01 -5.48
CA GLU A 234 7.53 2.91 -4.52
C GLU A 234 6.24 2.53 -3.80
N LEU A 235 5.42 3.51 -3.41
CA LEU A 235 4.12 3.26 -2.79
C LEU A 235 3.17 2.50 -3.73
N LEU A 236 3.15 2.84 -5.03
CA LEU A 236 2.36 2.13 -6.03
C LEU A 236 2.90 0.72 -6.31
N MET A 237 4.22 0.54 -6.41
CA MET A 237 4.82 -0.78 -6.61
C MET A 237 4.52 -1.70 -5.42
N ASN A 238 4.55 -1.18 -4.20
CA ASN A 238 4.15 -1.93 -3.01
C ASN A 238 2.64 -2.28 -3.04
N ALA A 239 1.78 -1.35 -3.46
CA ALA A 239 0.36 -1.64 -3.61
C ALA A 239 0.11 -2.79 -4.61
N ILE A 240 0.77 -2.77 -5.77
CA ILE A 240 0.67 -3.82 -6.79
C ILE A 240 1.16 -5.17 -6.26
N MET A 241 2.32 -5.18 -5.61
CA MET A 241 2.96 -6.40 -5.09
C MET A 241 2.13 -7.07 -3.99
N HIS A 242 1.52 -6.27 -3.09
CA HIS A 242 0.76 -6.76 -1.94
C HIS A 242 -0.75 -6.80 -2.16
N ARG A 243 -1.24 -6.49 -3.37
CA ARG A 243 -2.65 -6.52 -3.71
C ARG A 243 -3.27 -7.90 -3.46
N ASP A 244 -4.51 -7.91 -2.96
CA ASP A 244 -5.36 -9.10 -2.98
C ASP A 244 -5.99 -9.27 -4.38
N TYR A 245 -5.43 -10.16 -5.20
CA TYR A 245 -5.89 -10.40 -6.58
C TYR A 245 -7.16 -11.26 -6.65
N GLU A 246 -7.65 -11.82 -5.53
CA GLU A 246 -8.94 -12.52 -5.49
C GLU A 246 -10.13 -11.55 -5.50
N THR A 247 -9.90 -10.28 -5.15
CA THR A 247 -10.97 -9.28 -5.11
C THR A 247 -11.19 -8.62 -6.46
N ASN A 248 -12.43 -8.22 -6.76
CA ASN A 248 -12.77 -7.46 -7.95
C ASN A 248 -12.56 -5.94 -7.78
N ALA A 249 -12.16 -5.47 -6.59
CA ALA A 249 -11.85 -4.06 -6.37
C ALA A 249 -10.47 -3.72 -6.96
N PRO A 250 -10.31 -2.58 -7.69
CA PRO A 250 -9.02 -2.14 -8.19
C PRO A 250 -8.15 -1.52 -7.08
N ILE A 251 -6.86 -1.33 -7.38
CA ILE A 251 -6.06 -0.36 -6.65
C ILE A 251 -6.58 1.03 -7.01
N GLN A 252 -7.01 1.82 -6.02
CA GLN A 252 -7.44 3.19 -6.20
C GLN A 252 -6.24 4.10 -5.99
N PHE A 253 -5.87 4.83 -7.03
CA PHE A 253 -4.83 5.85 -7.01
C PHE A 253 -5.47 7.20 -7.25
N TYR A 254 -5.83 7.91 -6.18
CA TYR A 254 -6.57 9.15 -6.23
C TYR A 254 -5.68 10.35 -5.89
N GLU A 255 -5.69 11.34 -6.76
CA GLU A 255 -4.99 12.62 -6.58
C GLU A 255 -6.01 13.73 -6.31
N TYR A 256 -5.76 14.49 -5.26
CA TYR A 256 -6.47 15.70 -4.88
C TYR A 256 -5.55 16.91 -4.98
N ASP A 257 -6.08 18.09 -4.73
CA ASP A 257 -5.25 19.31 -4.79
C ASP A 257 -4.16 19.36 -3.70
N ASP A 258 -4.37 18.63 -2.58
CA ASP A 258 -3.49 18.63 -1.41
C ASP A 258 -2.76 17.32 -1.14
N ARG A 259 -3.18 16.22 -1.75
CA ARG A 259 -2.63 14.88 -1.47
C ARG A 259 -2.90 13.85 -2.54
N ILE A 260 -2.19 12.76 -2.43
CA ILE A 260 -2.47 11.48 -3.10
C ILE A 260 -2.97 10.48 -2.06
N GLU A 261 -3.95 9.66 -2.42
CA GLU A 261 -4.40 8.49 -1.69
C GLU A 261 -4.23 7.24 -2.56
N ILE A 262 -3.50 6.25 -2.06
CA ILE A 262 -3.40 4.94 -2.70
C ILE A 262 -4.09 3.93 -1.78
N GLN A 263 -5.22 3.39 -2.20
CA GLN A 263 -5.96 2.38 -1.47
C GLN A 263 -5.84 1.04 -2.19
N ASN A 264 -5.24 0.09 -1.48
CA ASN A 264 -4.96 -1.25 -1.98
C ASN A 264 -5.97 -2.25 -1.41
N PRO A 265 -6.65 -3.06 -2.26
CA PRO A 265 -7.46 -4.17 -1.78
C PRO A 265 -6.59 -5.22 -1.06
N GLY A 266 -7.08 -5.67 0.09
CA GLY A 266 -6.37 -6.55 1.00
C GLY A 266 -5.65 -5.77 2.11
N GLY A 267 -5.89 -6.17 3.36
CA GLY A 267 -5.20 -5.65 4.54
C GLY A 267 -3.76 -6.15 4.64
N LEU A 268 -3.14 -5.94 5.79
CA LEU A 268 -1.81 -6.50 6.10
C LEU A 268 -1.83 -8.04 5.99
N TYR A 269 -0.76 -8.62 5.44
CA TYR A 269 -0.71 -10.04 5.11
C TYR A 269 0.24 -10.81 6.01
N GLY A 270 -0.11 -12.08 6.30
CA GLY A 270 0.75 -13.04 6.98
C GLY A 270 1.13 -12.61 8.40
N LYS A 271 2.41 -12.39 8.63
CA LYS A 271 2.98 -12.01 9.94
C LYS A 271 3.00 -10.50 10.20
N VAL A 272 2.62 -9.71 9.20
CA VAL A 272 2.62 -8.23 9.32
C VAL A 272 1.40 -7.78 10.11
N SER A 273 1.63 -6.87 11.07
CA SER A 273 0.61 -6.22 11.89
C SER A 273 0.90 -4.73 12.00
N PRO A 274 -0.08 -3.90 12.40
CA PRO A 274 0.16 -2.47 12.60
C PRO A 274 1.31 -2.17 13.57
N GLU A 275 1.52 -3.03 14.59
CA GLU A 275 2.53 -2.84 15.62
C GLU A 275 3.95 -3.15 15.11
N ASN A 276 4.08 -4.03 14.13
CA ASN A 276 5.39 -4.43 13.60
C ASN A 276 5.71 -3.85 12.22
N PHE A 277 4.76 -3.17 11.57
CA PHE A 277 4.98 -2.45 10.31
C PHE A 277 5.89 -1.23 10.54
N PRO A 278 6.85 -0.93 9.68
CA PRO A 278 7.27 -1.64 8.45
C PRO A 278 8.44 -2.61 8.68
N ASN A 279 8.73 -3.02 9.92
CA ASN A 279 9.91 -3.80 10.28
C ASN A 279 9.81 -5.27 9.85
N VAL A 280 8.60 -5.79 9.73
CA VAL A 280 8.33 -7.16 9.28
C VAL A 280 7.71 -7.10 7.90
N SER A 281 8.16 -7.95 6.99
CA SER A 281 7.58 -8.10 5.65
C SER A 281 7.13 -9.54 5.43
N ASP A 282 5.99 -9.68 4.77
CA ASP A 282 5.48 -10.95 4.26
C ASP A 282 4.79 -10.67 2.91
N TYR A 283 4.89 -11.59 1.97
CA TYR A 283 4.42 -11.36 0.62
C TYR A 283 3.15 -12.15 0.34
N ARG A 284 2.06 -11.45 0.00
CA ARG A 284 0.82 -12.07 -0.49
C ARG A 284 1.04 -12.76 -1.83
N ASN A 285 1.86 -12.15 -2.70
CA ASN A 285 2.15 -12.61 -4.04
C ASN A 285 3.67 -12.72 -4.27
N PRO A 286 4.34 -13.74 -3.72
CA PRO A 286 5.81 -13.84 -3.76
C PRO A 286 6.37 -14.00 -5.16
N PHE A 287 5.67 -14.67 -6.09
CA PHE A 287 6.12 -14.84 -7.47
C PHE A 287 5.99 -13.55 -8.28
N ILE A 288 4.89 -12.79 -8.07
CA ILE A 288 4.76 -11.44 -8.65
C ILE A 288 5.84 -10.51 -8.09
N ALA A 289 6.09 -10.55 -6.78
CA ALA A 289 7.13 -9.76 -6.14
C ALA A 289 8.52 -10.09 -6.70
N GLU A 290 8.84 -11.37 -6.90
CA GLU A 290 10.11 -11.79 -7.49
C GLU A 290 10.22 -11.34 -8.95
N ALA A 291 9.15 -11.46 -9.74
CA ALA A 291 9.13 -10.96 -11.12
C ALA A 291 9.34 -9.43 -11.18
N MET A 292 8.71 -8.67 -10.29
CA MET A 292 8.91 -7.22 -10.22
C MET A 292 10.35 -6.85 -9.84
N LYS A 293 11.03 -7.68 -9.00
CA LYS A 293 12.46 -7.52 -8.71
C LYS A 293 13.34 -7.80 -9.92
N ILE A 294 13.07 -8.89 -10.63
CA ILE A 294 13.78 -9.28 -11.87
C ILE A 294 13.67 -8.16 -12.91
N LEU A 295 12.48 -7.58 -13.05
CA LEU A 295 12.22 -6.48 -13.96
C LEU A 295 12.78 -5.12 -13.48
N GLY A 296 13.30 -5.02 -12.25
CA GLY A 296 13.95 -3.83 -11.71
C GLY A 296 12.99 -2.82 -11.05
N TYR A 297 11.74 -3.20 -10.80
CA TYR A 297 10.74 -2.30 -10.19
C TYR A 297 10.74 -2.31 -8.67
N VAL A 298 11.28 -3.34 -8.02
CA VAL A 298 11.32 -3.52 -6.57
C VAL A 298 12.72 -3.80 -6.08
N ASN A 299 13.11 -3.22 -4.95
CA ASN A 299 14.41 -3.45 -4.31
C ASN A 299 14.39 -4.62 -3.32
N ARG A 300 15.55 -5.31 -3.16
CA ARG A 300 15.66 -6.56 -2.41
C ARG A 300 15.60 -6.44 -0.88
N PHE A 301 15.63 -5.25 -0.27
CA PHE A 301 16.05 -5.14 1.14
C PHE A 301 14.97 -4.62 2.10
N SER A 302 13.68 -4.71 1.78
CA SER A 302 12.57 -4.24 2.62
C SER A 302 12.78 -2.80 3.16
N ARG A 303 13.47 -1.95 2.39
CA ARG A 303 13.81 -0.57 2.74
C ARG A 303 12.87 0.46 2.10
N GLY A 304 11.90 -0.01 1.30
CA GLY A 304 11.04 0.86 0.49
C GLY A 304 10.36 1.93 1.33
N VAL A 305 9.65 1.54 2.37
CA VAL A 305 8.93 2.47 3.26
C VAL A 305 9.86 3.48 3.93
N TYR A 306 11.02 3.05 4.43
CA TYR A 306 11.99 3.96 5.05
C TYR A 306 12.54 4.99 4.06
N ARG A 307 12.82 4.55 2.85
CA ARG A 307 13.29 5.43 1.79
C ARG A 307 12.20 6.40 1.34
N VAL A 308 10.94 5.94 1.22
CA VAL A 308 9.79 6.81 0.96
C VAL A 308 9.73 7.94 1.98
N GLN A 309 9.77 7.61 3.28
CA GLN A 309 9.71 8.62 4.34
C GLN A 309 10.89 9.60 4.29
N LYS A 310 12.07 9.12 3.93
CA LYS A 310 13.27 9.95 3.76
C LYS A 310 13.12 10.90 2.57
N GLU A 311 12.78 10.38 1.38
CA GLU A 311 12.61 11.16 0.15
C GLU A 311 11.54 12.26 0.31
N LEU A 312 10.40 11.92 0.95
CA LEU A 312 9.36 12.89 1.28
C LEU A 312 9.89 14.02 2.18
N THR A 313 10.59 13.65 3.27
CA THR A 313 11.15 14.64 4.21
C THR A 313 12.18 15.53 3.54
N GLU A 314 13.07 14.98 2.70
CA GLU A 314 14.11 15.73 1.98
C GLU A 314 13.50 16.69 0.94
N ASN A 315 12.40 16.34 0.31
CA ASN A 315 11.68 17.22 -0.62
C ASN A 315 10.80 18.28 0.09
N GLY A 316 10.61 18.17 1.41
CA GLY A 316 9.77 19.06 2.22
C GLY A 316 8.29 18.68 2.25
N ASN A 317 7.96 17.42 1.91
CA ASN A 317 6.64 16.86 2.16
C ASN A 317 6.51 16.39 3.62
N GLU A 318 5.28 16.27 4.08
CA GLU A 318 5.00 15.52 5.30
C GLU A 318 5.28 14.02 5.06
N LYS A 319 5.53 13.27 6.13
CA LYS A 319 5.69 11.82 6.03
C LYS A 319 4.41 11.17 5.53
N ALA A 320 4.52 10.11 4.74
CA ALA A 320 3.38 9.33 4.32
C ALA A 320 2.67 8.72 5.55
N GLU A 321 1.36 8.82 5.56
CA GLU A 321 0.49 8.26 6.58
C GLU A 321 -0.04 6.90 6.10
N PHE A 322 0.03 5.87 6.97
CA PHE A 322 -0.44 4.52 6.67
C PHE A 322 -1.68 4.23 7.51
N ASP A 323 -2.80 3.98 6.85
CA ASP A 323 -4.08 3.74 7.49
C ASP A 323 -4.43 2.24 7.47
N PHE A 324 -4.42 1.65 8.66
CA PHE A 324 -4.72 0.25 8.93
C PHE A 324 -6.14 0.05 9.48
N SER A 325 -6.99 1.08 9.48
CA SER A 325 -8.34 1.00 10.03
C SER A 325 -9.28 0.10 9.23
N PHE A 326 -8.96 -0.12 7.95
CA PHE A 326 -9.72 -1.00 7.07
C PHE A 326 -9.23 -2.44 7.20
N VAL A 327 -10.12 -3.37 7.54
CA VAL A 327 -9.77 -4.80 7.63
C VAL A 327 -9.45 -5.39 6.25
N THR A 328 -10.17 -4.97 5.21
CA THR A 328 -10.09 -5.51 3.85
C THR A 328 -9.34 -4.63 2.87
N ALA A 329 -8.74 -3.55 3.34
CA ALA A 329 -7.96 -2.63 2.52
C ALA A 329 -6.82 -2.02 3.33
N PHE A 330 -5.81 -1.56 2.63
CA PHE A 330 -4.70 -0.79 3.16
C PHE A 330 -4.64 0.53 2.41
N ARG A 331 -4.56 1.65 3.12
CA ARG A 331 -4.48 2.95 2.48
C ARG A 331 -3.22 3.69 2.92
N VAL A 332 -2.57 4.34 1.96
CA VAL A 332 -1.48 5.28 2.20
C VAL A 332 -1.86 6.66 1.68
N ILE A 333 -1.50 7.68 2.43
CA ILE A 333 -1.75 9.09 2.13
C ILE A 333 -0.40 9.79 2.02
N GLU A 334 -0.15 10.39 0.86
CA GLU A 334 1.03 11.20 0.56
C GLU A 334 0.58 12.65 0.36
N LYS A 335 0.95 13.55 1.28
CA LYS A 335 0.60 14.96 1.18
C LYS A 335 1.53 15.70 0.24
N ALA A 336 1.00 16.65 -0.50
CA ALA A 336 1.76 17.47 -1.40
C ALA A 336 2.78 18.37 -0.66
N SER A 337 3.91 18.68 -1.31
CA SER A 337 4.94 19.54 -0.74
C SER A 337 4.45 20.98 -0.58
N LYS A 338 4.43 21.47 0.67
CA LYS A 338 4.12 22.87 0.96
C LYS A 338 5.12 23.80 0.28
N ARG A 339 6.42 23.45 0.26
CA ARG A 339 7.45 24.20 -0.43
C ARG A 339 7.17 24.37 -1.91
N TYR A 340 6.58 23.37 -2.55
CA TYR A 340 6.18 23.42 -3.95
C TYR A 340 5.08 24.47 -4.19
N TYR A 341 4.11 24.60 -3.30
CA TYR A 341 2.98 25.52 -3.45
C TYR A 341 3.27 26.93 -2.90
N ASP A 342 3.98 27.07 -1.78
CA ASP A 342 4.20 28.35 -1.09
C ASP A 342 5.22 29.26 -1.81
N ALA A 343 6.03 28.75 -2.73
CA ALA A 343 7.05 29.51 -3.44
C ALA A 343 6.51 30.52 -4.50
N GLY A 344 5.36 31.12 -4.29
CA GLY A 344 4.87 32.32 -4.99
C GLY A 344 4.16 32.10 -6.33
N PHE A 345 4.11 30.89 -6.88
CA PHE A 345 3.43 30.58 -8.15
C PHE A 345 2.19 29.69 -7.99
N GLY A 346 1.92 29.16 -6.80
CA GLY A 346 0.80 28.25 -6.51
C GLY A 346 -0.38 28.89 -5.77
N ALA A 347 -0.24 30.13 -5.29
CA ALA A 347 -1.30 30.81 -4.54
C ALA A 347 -2.59 31.06 -5.33
N GLU A 348 -2.55 30.92 -6.66
CA GLU A 348 -3.72 31.07 -7.52
C GLU A 348 -4.56 29.76 -7.65
N ARG A 349 -4.13 28.63 -7.06
CA ARG A 349 -4.79 27.33 -7.24
C ARG A 349 -5.30 26.66 -5.97
N ASN A 350 -5.35 27.36 -4.85
CA ASN A 350 -6.03 26.87 -3.66
C ASN A 350 -7.49 27.39 -3.67
N PRO A 351 -8.49 26.59 -4.09
CA PRO A 351 -9.87 27.06 -4.20
C PRO A 351 -10.48 27.46 -2.85
N GLN A 352 -9.85 27.13 -1.74
CA GLN A 352 -10.35 27.47 -0.40
C GLN A 352 -10.06 28.91 0.02
N GLU A 353 -9.15 29.64 -0.65
CA GLU A 353 -8.88 31.04 -0.34
C GLU A 353 -9.60 32.05 -1.25
N THR A 354 -10.24 31.60 -2.34
CA THR A 354 -10.90 32.49 -3.30
C THR A 354 -12.28 33.00 -2.89
N HIS A 355 -12.78 32.71 -1.68
CA HIS A 355 -14.08 33.17 -1.20
C HIS A 355 -14.04 34.09 0.04
N LYS A 356 -12.89 34.67 0.35
CA LYS A 356 -12.90 35.89 1.17
C LYS A 356 -12.33 37.03 0.36
N LYS A 357 -13.14 37.68 -0.49
CA LYS A 357 -12.91 39.10 -0.77
C LYS A 357 -12.93 39.78 0.58
N PRO A 358 -11.85 40.46 1.00
CA PRO A 358 -11.93 41.33 2.15
C PRO A 358 -12.90 42.44 1.77
N THR A 359 -14.06 42.46 2.38
CA THR A 359 -14.84 43.68 2.51
C THR A 359 -13.95 44.62 3.29
N ARG A 360 -13.26 45.51 2.57
CA ARG A 360 -12.43 46.54 3.14
C ARG A 360 -13.31 47.41 4.02
N ASN A 361 -13.13 47.25 5.32
CA ASN A 361 -13.63 48.24 6.26
C ASN A 361 -12.76 49.52 6.06
N PRO A 362 -13.34 50.70 5.86
CA PRO A 362 -12.56 51.91 5.46
C PRO A 362 -11.62 52.47 6.53
N GLN A 363 -11.38 51.76 7.61
CA GLN A 363 -10.61 52.27 8.78
C GLN A 363 -9.36 51.45 9.18
N GLU A 364 -8.95 50.45 8.40
CA GLU A 364 -7.70 49.74 8.72
C GLU A 364 -6.50 50.37 8.02
N THR A 365 -5.55 50.83 8.84
CA THR A 365 -4.24 51.38 8.36
C THR A 365 -3.40 50.24 7.79
N PRO A 366 -2.82 50.38 6.58
CA PRO A 366 -2.02 49.34 5.93
C PRO A 366 -0.82 48.89 6.76
N GLN A 367 -0.63 47.59 6.97
CA GLN A 367 0.43 47.03 7.84
C GLN A 367 1.81 46.90 7.10
N ASN A 368 1.84 47.00 5.77
CA ASN A 368 3.05 46.73 4.99
C ASN A 368 3.37 47.98 4.15
N ILE A 369 4.67 48.26 4.00
CA ILE A 369 5.19 49.46 3.28
C ILE A 369 4.61 49.61 1.87
N ARG A 370 4.47 48.51 1.14
CA ARG A 370 3.92 48.52 -0.22
C ARG A 370 2.43 48.89 -0.23
N GLU A 371 1.66 48.47 0.70
CA GLU A 371 0.25 48.84 0.85
C GLU A 371 0.08 50.26 1.31
N ARG A 372 0.99 50.76 2.17
CA ARG A 372 1.04 52.18 2.55
C ARG A 372 1.35 53.07 1.38
N ILE A 373 2.30 52.68 0.53
CA ILE A 373 2.62 53.42 -0.71
C ILE A 373 1.40 53.50 -1.63
N ILE A 374 0.74 52.37 -1.87
CA ILE A 374 -0.45 52.31 -2.73
C ILE A 374 -1.59 53.14 -2.13
N TYR A 375 -1.80 53.07 -0.84
CA TYR A 375 -2.81 53.83 -0.11
C TYR A 375 -2.58 55.35 -0.25
N GLU A 376 -1.33 55.84 -0.05
CA GLU A 376 -1.01 57.26 -0.16
C GLU A 376 -1.11 57.76 -1.60
N ILE A 377 -0.72 56.98 -2.61
CA ILE A 377 -0.91 57.30 -4.03
C ILE A 377 -2.40 57.36 -4.39
N GLN A 378 -3.23 56.45 -3.88
CA GLN A 378 -4.68 56.46 -4.10
C GLN A 378 -5.38 57.66 -3.46
N LYS A 379 -4.87 58.13 -2.31
CA LYS A 379 -5.39 59.30 -1.59
C LYS A 379 -4.98 60.64 -2.25
N ASN A 380 -3.78 60.68 -2.79
CA ASN A 380 -3.26 61.80 -3.54
C ASN A 380 -2.49 61.31 -4.78
N PRO A 381 -3.16 61.22 -5.95
CA PRO A 381 -2.51 60.75 -7.18
C PRO A 381 -1.36 61.66 -7.71
N ALA A 382 -1.25 62.86 -7.18
CA ALA A 382 -0.19 63.82 -7.56
C ALA A 382 0.97 63.88 -6.55
N ILE A 383 1.02 62.96 -5.58
CA ILE A 383 2.05 62.91 -4.55
C ILE A 383 3.43 62.67 -5.17
N SER A 384 4.40 63.52 -4.85
CA SER A 384 5.77 63.37 -5.33
C SER A 384 6.54 62.27 -4.57
N GLY A 385 7.59 61.70 -5.19
CA GLY A 385 8.41 60.67 -4.56
C GLY A 385 9.04 61.16 -3.24
N ARG A 386 9.42 62.43 -3.11
CA ARG A 386 9.97 63.02 -1.88
C ARG A 386 8.95 63.14 -0.77
N GLU A 387 7.70 63.45 -1.08
CA GLU A 387 6.61 63.52 -0.11
C GLU A 387 6.23 62.11 0.37
N LEU A 388 6.31 61.11 -0.51
CA LEU A 388 6.05 59.73 -0.19
C LEU A 388 7.14 59.15 0.74
N GLU A 389 8.42 59.48 0.49
CA GLU A 389 9.54 59.08 1.37
C GLU A 389 9.39 59.72 2.76
N ALA A 390 9.02 60.99 2.83
CA ALA A 390 8.78 61.67 4.12
C ALA A 390 7.64 61.06 4.92
N LEU A 391 6.53 60.64 4.26
CA LEU A 391 5.39 59.98 4.89
C LEU A 391 5.68 58.53 5.35
N LEU A 392 6.65 57.88 4.72
CA LEU A 392 7.07 56.54 5.06
C LEU A 392 8.20 56.47 6.10
N GLY A 393 8.74 57.63 6.50
CA GLY A 393 9.78 57.75 7.53
C GLY A 393 11.17 57.34 7.05
N ARG A 394 11.50 57.55 5.77
CA ARG A 394 12.82 57.34 5.18
C ARG A 394 13.42 58.64 4.73
#